data_4ede4abc008648a2bf7fabec568825b6
#
_entry.id   4ede4abc008648a2bf7fabec568825b6
#
_cell.length_a   1.000
_cell.length_b   1.000
_cell.length_c   1.000
_cell.angle_alpha   90.00
_cell.angle_beta   90.00
_cell.angle_gamma   90.00
#
_symmetry.space_group_name_H-M   'P 1'
#
loop_
_entity.id
_entity.type
_entity.pdbx_description
1 polymer ?
#
loop_
_entity_poly.entity_id
_entity_poly.type
_entity_poly.pdbx_seq_one_letter_code
_entity_poly.pdbx_strand_id
1 'polypeptide(L)'
;MNIDISQIFITPTDTILDAIACIDRTIAKIALVVDQDQKLIDTITDGDVRRAILQNINLEESIDLLQDVKLNTRATGPISASPDTPDDTLKQIMQSQRIRQIPLIDSSRKVVGLVRLQDLSPEESSVVQAVVACRERLTRGLTELE
;
A
#
# COMPACT_ATOMS: atom_id res chain seq x y z
N MET A 1 -13.71 -2.06 -5.06
CA MET A 1 -14.05 -2.20 -3.63
C MET A 1 -13.55 -0.99 -2.88
N ASN A 2 -14.46 -0.31 -2.21
CA ASN A 2 -14.08 0.88 -1.46
C ASN A 2 -13.50 0.47 -0.11
N ILE A 3 -12.24 0.83 0.12
CA ILE A 3 -11.60 0.65 1.41
C ILE A 3 -11.94 1.86 2.27
N ASP A 4 -12.43 1.61 3.48
CA ASP A 4 -12.57 2.67 4.44
C ASP A 4 -11.16 3.05 4.92
N ILE A 5 -10.69 4.20 4.46
CA ILE A 5 -9.34 4.67 4.72
C ILE A 5 -9.06 4.81 6.21
N SER A 6 -10.08 5.15 7.00
CA SER A 6 -9.89 5.31 8.45
C SER A 6 -9.46 4.00 9.12
N GLN A 7 -9.76 2.85 8.53
CA GLN A 7 -9.38 1.55 9.09
C GLN A 7 -7.88 1.26 8.98
N ILE A 8 -7.18 1.96 8.10
CA ILE A 8 -5.74 1.79 7.92
C ILE A 8 -4.92 2.93 8.54
N PHE A 9 -5.59 3.84 9.25
CA PHE A 9 -4.91 4.93 9.96
C PHE A 9 -4.38 4.44 11.30
N ILE A 10 -3.14 4.79 11.59
CA ILE A 10 -2.50 4.60 12.89
C ILE A 10 -1.79 5.90 13.25
N THR A 11 -1.45 6.05 14.52
CA THR A 11 -0.79 7.27 15.02
C THR A 11 0.65 6.98 15.41
N PRO A 12 1.51 8.01 15.49
CA PRO A 12 2.91 7.82 15.86
C PRO A 12 3.11 7.20 17.25
N THR A 13 2.13 7.36 18.14
CA THR A 13 2.20 6.79 19.49
C THR A 13 1.70 5.36 19.58
N ASP A 14 1.06 4.85 18.53
CA ASP A 14 0.70 3.43 18.46
C ASP A 14 1.97 2.57 18.37
N THR A 15 1.83 1.31 18.71
CA THR A 15 2.96 0.38 18.69
C THR A 15 3.14 -0.23 17.31
N ILE A 16 4.33 -0.79 17.08
CA ILE A 16 4.60 -1.55 15.85
C ILE A 16 3.64 -2.73 15.76
N LEU A 17 3.29 -3.35 16.90
CA LEU A 17 2.31 -4.43 16.95
C LEU A 17 0.93 -3.95 16.47
N ASP A 18 0.52 -2.73 16.82
CA ASP A 18 -0.72 -2.13 16.33
C ASP A 18 -0.70 -1.97 14.82
N ALA A 19 0.45 -1.59 14.26
CA ALA A 19 0.62 -1.49 12.80
C ALA A 19 0.49 -2.86 12.13
N ILE A 20 1.08 -3.90 12.72
CA ILE A 20 0.96 -5.26 12.22
C ILE A 20 -0.49 -5.71 12.20
N ALA A 21 -1.22 -5.47 13.30
CA ALA A 21 -2.63 -5.81 13.39
C ALA A 21 -3.46 -5.06 12.34
N CYS A 22 -3.14 -3.79 12.10
CA CYS A 22 -3.78 -2.98 11.06
C CYS A 22 -3.55 -3.56 9.67
N ILE A 23 -2.30 -3.90 9.35
CA ILE A 23 -1.93 -4.49 8.06
C ILE A 23 -2.63 -5.84 7.85
N ASP A 24 -2.67 -6.65 8.90
CA ASP A 24 -3.24 -8.00 8.82
C ASP A 24 -4.76 -7.98 8.58
N ARG A 25 -5.47 -7.09 9.27
CA ARG A 25 -6.95 -7.06 9.21
C ARG A 25 -7.51 -6.38 7.97
N THR A 26 -6.68 -5.69 7.19
CA THR A 26 -7.16 -4.95 6.02
C THR A 26 -6.70 -5.54 4.71
N ILE A 27 -7.49 -5.35 3.67
CA ILE A 27 -7.13 -5.80 2.33
C ILE A 27 -5.98 -4.97 1.75
N ALA A 28 -5.87 -3.73 2.21
CA ALA A 28 -4.88 -2.79 1.70
C ALA A 28 -3.44 -3.23 1.97
N LYS A 29 -3.22 -3.99 3.04
CA LYS A 29 -1.90 -4.50 3.43
C LYS A 29 -0.87 -3.38 3.64
N ILE A 30 -1.33 -2.25 4.12
CA ILE A 30 -0.52 -1.08 4.46
C ILE A 30 -1.18 -0.37 5.63
N ALA A 31 -0.38 0.25 6.47
CA ALA A 31 -0.87 1.15 7.52
C ALA A 31 -0.35 2.56 7.21
N LEU A 32 -1.22 3.54 7.37
CA LEU A 32 -0.87 4.95 7.15
C LEU A 32 -0.73 5.63 8.50
N VAL A 33 0.46 6.14 8.78
CA VAL A 33 0.72 6.91 10.00
C VAL A 33 0.27 8.33 9.74
N VAL A 34 -0.70 8.79 10.52
CA VAL A 34 -1.28 10.13 10.36
C VAL A 34 -1.25 10.89 11.69
N ASP A 35 -1.28 12.21 11.60
CA ASP A 35 -1.38 13.08 12.78
C ASP A 35 -2.85 13.29 13.16
N GLN A 36 -3.10 14.19 14.12
CA GLN A 36 -4.44 14.50 14.61
C GLN A 36 -5.36 15.09 13.53
N ASP A 37 -4.77 15.73 12.52
CA ASP A 37 -5.48 16.32 11.40
C ASP A 37 -5.59 15.37 10.21
N GLN A 38 -5.21 14.11 10.38
CA GLN A 38 -5.19 13.07 9.33
C GLN A 38 -4.20 13.37 8.21
N LYS A 39 -3.17 14.15 8.51
CA LYS A 39 -2.08 14.40 7.57
C LYS A 39 -1.10 13.23 7.58
N LEU A 40 -0.64 12.86 6.39
CA LEU A 40 0.26 11.73 6.25
C LEU A 40 1.64 12.03 6.84
N ILE A 41 2.07 11.17 7.77
CA ILE A 41 3.42 11.24 8.35
C ILE A 41 4.30 10.17 7.70
N ASP A 42 3.80 8.94 7.61
CA ASP A 42 4.57 7.82 7.05
C ASP A 42 3.64 6.70 6.61
N THR A 43 4.22 5.70 5.95
CA THR A 43 3.53 4.46 5.58
C THR A 43 4.29 3.28 6.16
N ILE A 44 3.57 2.25 6.58
CA ILE A 44 4.17 1.02 7.10
C ILE A 44 3.62 -0.17 6.32
N THR A 45 4.53 -0.97 5.78
CA THR A 45 4.22 -2.18 5.02
C THR A 45 4.79 -3.41 5.71
N ASP A 46 4.44 -4.59 5.21
CA ASP A 46 5.03 -5.85 5.68
C ASP A 46 6.55 -5.84 5.63
N GLY A 47 7.12 -5.21 4.60
CA GLY A 47 8.58 -5.09 4.47
C GLY A 47 9.20 -4.28 5.59
N ASP A 48 8.55 -3.20 6.01
CA ASP A 48 9.02 -2.38 7.11
C ASP A 48 9.01 -3.16 8.43
N VAL A 49 7.94 -3.90 8.67
CA VAL A 49 7.81 -4.76 9.86
C VAL A 49 8.88 -5.85 9.85
N ARG A 50 9.09 -6.48 8.72
CA ARG A 50 10.10 -7.54 8.59
C ARG A 50 11.50 -7.00 8.91
N ARG A 51 11.83 -5.83 8.38
CA ARG A 51 13.12 -5.18 8.67
C ARG A 51 13.26 -4.84 10.15
N ALA A 52 12.18 -4.39 10.79
CA ALA A 52 12.18 -4.12 12.23
C ALA A 52 12.49 -5.37 13.03
N ILE A 53 11.86 -6.49 12.68
CA ILE A 53 12.11 -7.78 13.34
C ILE A 53 13.56 -8.21 13.15
N LEU A 54 14.10 -8.07 11.95
CA LEU A 54 15.49 -8.44 11.65
C LEU A 54 16.49 -7.57 12.40
N GLN A 55 16.11 -6.35 12.75
CA GLN A 55 16.94 -5.43 13.54
C GLN A 55 16.72 -5.59 15.04
N ASN A 56 15.96 -6.59 15.46
CA ASN A 56 15.63 -6.86 16.86
C ASN A 56 14.91 -5.72 17.57
N ILE A 57 14.11 -4.95 16.82
CA ILE A 57 13.28 -3.90 17.41
C ILE A 57 12.11 -4.57 18.12
N ASN A 58 11.87 -4.18 19.37
CA ASN A 58 10.74 -4.69 20.13
C ASN A 58 9.43 -4.18 19.50
N LEU A 59 8.50 -5.09 19.22
CA LEU A 59 7.24 -4.74 18.55
C LEU A 59 6.30 -3.93 19.44
N GLU A 60 6.56 -3.87 20.73
CA GLU A 60 5.82 -3.02 21.67
C GLU A 60 6.32 -1.57 21.66
N GLU A 61 7.42 -1.31 20.97
CA GLU A 61 7.91 0.06 20.79
C GLU A 61 6.95 0.86 19.89
N SER A 62 7.02 2.18 20.06
CA SER A 62 6.17 3.07 19.30
C SER A 62 6.61 3.14 17.83
N ILE A 63 5.66 3.51 17.00
CA ILE A 63 5.90 3.72 15.56
C ILE A 63 6.94 4.81 15.34
N ASP A 64 7.05 5.79 16.21
CA ASP A 64 8.09 6.83 16.16
C ASP A 64 9.49 6.22 16.02
N LEU A 65 9.78 5.17 16.77
CA LEU A 65 11.08 4.51 16.70
C LEU A 65 11.30 3.87 15.33
N LEU A 66 10.27 3.26 14.77
CA LEU A 66 10.33 2.67 13.44
C LEU A 66 10.58 3.74 12.39
N GLN A 67 9.97 4.91 12.53
CA GLN A 67 10.19 6.03 11.63
C GLN A 67 11.65 6.50 11.66
N ASP A 68 12.23 6.61 12.84
CA ASP A 68 13.64 7.00 12.99
C ASP A 68 14.57 6.01 12.27
N VAL A 69 14.29 4.73 12.39
CA VAL A 69 15.06 3.68 11.70
C VAL A 69 14.90 3.81 10.18
N LYS A 70 13.70 4.08 9.71
CA LYS A 70 13.42 4.25 8.28
C LYS A 70 14.12 5.48 7.71
N LEU A 71 14.16 6.57 8.45
CA LEU A 71 14.85 7.80 8.02
C LEU A 71 16.35 7.58 7.84
N ASN A 72 16.93 6.68 8.62
CA ASN A 72 18.34 6.34 8.47
C ASN A 72 18.62 5.50 7.22
N THR A 73 17.59 4.87 6.64
CA THR A 73 17.73 4.00 5.48
C THR A 73 17.13 4.61 4.21
N ARG A 74 16.29 5.63 4.35
CA ARG A 74 15.64 6.32 3.23
C ARG A 74 15.93 7.81 3.30
N ALA A 75 16.40 8.37 2.19
CA ALA A 75 16.66 9.79 2.09
C ALA A 75 15.39 10.63 1.93
N THR A 76 14.26 10.00 1.63
CA THR A 76 12.99 10.70 1.36
C THR A 76 11.89 10.15 2.25
N GLY A 77 10.90 10.99 2.54
CA GLY A 77 9.72 10.61 3.30
C GLY A 77 8.81 9.63 2.56
N PRO A 78 7.59 9.41 3.06
CA PRO A 78 6.66 8.47 2.45
C PRO A 78 6.28 8.90 1.04
N ILE A 79 6.09 7.92 0.17
CA ILE A 79 5.65 8.17 -1.19
C ILE A 79 4.15 8.42 -1.17
N SER A 80 3.74 9.53 -1.76
CA SER A 80 2.34 9.92 -1.85
C SER A 80 2.10 10.58 -3.19
N ALA A 81 0.83 10.78 -3.55
CA ALA A 81 0.46 11.45 -4.79
C ALA A 81 -0.79 12.31 -4.58
N SER A 82 -1.03 13.21 -5.51
CA SER A 82 -2.27 13.99 -5.57
C SER A 82 -3.40 13.12 -6.11
N PRO A 83 -4.65 13.35 -5.69
CA PRO A 83 -5.80 12.65 -6.27
C PRO A 83 -5.93 12.83 -7.79
N ASP A 84 -5.35 13.92 -8.33
CA ASP A 84 -5.41 14.22 -9.75
C ASP A 84 -4.31 13.55 -10.57
N THR A 85 -3.45 12.78 -9.93
CA THR A 85 -2.33 12.12 -10.62
C THR A 85 -2.86 11.07 -11.60
N PRO A 86 -2.43 11.12 -12.87
CA PRO A 86 -2.87 10.12 -13.86
C PRO A 86 -2.43 8.71 -13.47
N ASP A 87 -3.23 7.72 -13.86
CA ASP A 87 -2.98 6.32 -13.57
C ASP A 87 -1.61 5.86 -14.08
N ASP A 88 -1.21 6.29 -15.27
CA ASP A 88 0.09 5.93 -15.84
C ASP A 88 1.25 6.42 -14.98
N THR A 89 1.12 7.63 -14.44
CA THR A 89 2.13 8.21 -13.54
C THR A 89 2.19 7.41 -12.24
N LEU A 90 1.03 7.06 -11.68
CA LEU A 90 0.97 6.22 -10.47
C LEU A 90 1.64 4.88 -10.69
N LYS A 91 1.39 4.24 -11.84
CA LYS A 91 2.04 2.97 -12.19
C LYS A 91 3.55 3.10 -12.29
N GLN A 92 4.03 4.18 -12.91
CA GLN A 92 5.46 4.44 -13.02
C GLN A 92 6.12 4.59 -11.65
N ILE A 93 5.46 5.31 -10.74
CA ILE A 93 5.95 5.46 -9.36
C ILE A 93 6.00 4.10 -8.67
N MET A 94 4.95 3.30 -8.79
CA MET A 94 4.89 1.98 -8.18
C MET A 94 6.01 1.07 -8.69
N GLN A 95 6.26 1.09 -10.00
CA GLN A 95 7.31 0.28 -10.62
C GLN A 95 8.70 0.74 -10.18
N SER A 96 8.94 2.06 -10.23
CA SER A 96 10.28 2.59 -9.89
C SER A 96 10.61 2.45 -8.42
N GLN A 97 9.62 2.55 -7.55
CA GLN A 97 9.80 2.46 -6.09
C GLN A 97 9.53 1.07 -5.53
N ARG A 98 9.08 0.14 -6.38
CA ARG A 98 8.75 -1.24 -6.01
C ARG A 98 7.71 -1.30 -4.88
N ILE A 99 6.67 -0.50 -5.03
CA ILE A 99 5.55 -0.44 -4.09
C ILE A 99 4.26 -0.78 -4.83
N ARG A 100 3.25 -1.18 -4.08
CA ARG A 100 1.96 -1.59 -4.64
C ARG A 100 0.80 -0.71 -4.19
N GLN A 101 1.06 0.24 -3.31
CA GLN A 101 0.06 1.17 -2.80
C GLN A 101 0.65 2.56 -2.74
N ILE A 102 -0.18 3.56 -3.05
CA ILE A 102 0.21 4.98 -2.92
C ILE A 102 -0.93 5.69 -2.21
N PRO A 103 -0.69 6.29 -1.04
CA PRO A 103 -1.70 7.14 -0.42
C PRO A 103 -1.85 8.43 -1.23
N LEU A 104 -3.09 8.86 -1.36
CA LEU A 104 -3.42 10.12 -2.02
C LEU A 104 -3.63 11.20 -0.97
N ILE A 105 -2.97 12.31 -1.14
CA ILE A 105 -3.06 13.45 -0.22
C ILE A 105 -3.52 14.70 -0.96
N ASP A 106 -4.26 15.55 -0.26
CA ASP A 106 -4.68 16.85 -0.80
C ASP A 106 -3.58 17.92 -0.60
N SER A 107 -3.89 19.17 -0.96
CA SER A 107 -2.96 20.28 -0.83
C SER A 107 -2.54 20.55 0.62
N SER A 108 -3.33 20.11 1.58
CA SER A 108 -3.04 20.23 3.02
C SER A 108 -2.31 19.01 3.57
N ARG A 109 -1.93 18.04 2.73
CA ARG A 109 -1.31 16.77 3.07
C ARG A 109 -2.26 15.81 3.80
N LYS A 110 -3.55 16.09 3.82
CA LYS A 110 -4.55 15.20 4.39
C LYS A 110 -4.73 13.99 3.48
N VAL A 111 -4.80 12.81 4.07
CA VAL A 111 -5.05 11.58 3.32
C VAL A 111 -6.51 11.56 2.86
N VAL A 112 -6.72 11.50 1.55
CA VAL A 112 -8.04 11.49 0.94
C VAL A 112 -8.33 10.20 0.20
N GLY A 113 -7.34 9.34 0.02
CA GLY A 113 -7.53 8.08 -0.68
C GLY A 113 -6.31 7.19 -0.63
N LEU A 114 -6.47 6.00 -1.17
CA LEU A 114 -5.40 5.04 -1.35
C LEU A 114 -5.59 4.37 -2.71
N VAL A 115 -4.55 4.34 -3.50
CA VAL A 115 -4.55 3.63 -4.78
C VAL A 115 -3.68 2.39 -4.64
N ARG A 116 -4.24 1.24 -4.99
CA ARG A 116 -3.50 -0.01 -5.06
C ARG A 116 -3.21 -0.34 -6.52
N LEU A 117 -2.10 -1.00 -6.76
CA LEU A 117 -1.73 -1.39 -8.13
C LEU A 117 -2.86 -2.15 -8.82
N GLN A 118 -3.53 -3.03 -8.11
CA GLN A 118 -4.65 -3.82 -8.63
C GLN A 118 -5.90 -3.00 -8.98
N ASP A 119 -6.01 -1.77 -8.45
CA ASP A 119 -7.11 -0.85 -8.77
C ASP A 119 -6.83 -0.02 -10.01
N LEU A 120 -5.60 0.03 -10.44
CA LEU A 120 -5.18 0.75 -11.64
C LEU A 120 -5.38 -0.15 -12.85
N SER A 121 -6.18 0.26 -13.63
CA SER A 121 -6.44 -0.06 -14.69
C SER A 121 -6.18 -0.82 -15.77
N PRO A 122 -6.51 -0.42 -16.91
CA PRO A 122 -6.73 -1.30 -18.06
C PRO A 122 -5.59 -2.25 -18.41
N GLU A 123 -4.33 -1.91 -18.13
CA GLU A 123 -3.22 -2.76 -18.50
C GLU A 123 -3.08 -3.99 -17.61
N GLU A 124 -3.20 -3.82 -16.32
CA GLU A 124 -3.18 -4.95 -15.41
C GLU A 124 -4.48 -5.74 -15.51
N SER A 125 -5.61 -5.04 -15.65
CA SER A 125 -6.87 -5.68 -16.01
C SER A 125 -6.76 -6.44 -17.32
N SER A 126 -6.05 -5.88 -18.30
CA SER A 126 -5.84 -6.55 -19.59
C SER A 126 -5.05 -7.84 -19.43
N VAL A 127 -4.01 -7.84 -18.61
CA VAL A 127 -3.22 -9.04 -18.35
C VAL A 127 -4.06 -10.09 -17.64
N VAL A 128 -4.80 -9.70 -16.60
CA VAL A 128 -5.69 -10.61 -15.87
C VAL A 128 -6.79 -11.11 -16.80
N GLN A 129 -7.41 -10.23 -17.59
CA GLN A 129 -8.42 -10.62 -18.55
C GLN A 129 -7.85 -11.54 -19.64
N ALA A 130 -6.64 -11.29 -20.09
CA ALA A 130 -5.97 -12.15 -21.06
C ALA A 130 -5.72 -13.54 -20.49
N VAL A 131 -5.30 -13.63 -19.23
CA VAL A 131 -5.11 -14.92 -18.54
C VAL A 131 -6.45 -15.64 -18.39
N VAL A 132 -7.49 -14.95 -17.93
CA VAL A 132 -8.83 -15.51 -17.80
C VAL A 132 -9.36 -15.96 -19.15
N ALA A 133 -9.25 -15.12 -20.19
CA ALA A 133 -9.69 -15.46 -21.54
C ALA A 133 -8.93 -16.66 -22.12
N CYS A 134 -7.65 -16.76 -21.81
CA CYS A 134 -6.84 -17.89 -22.21
C CYS A 134 -7.33 -19.18 -21.55
N ARG A 135 -7.62 -19.12 -20.25
CA ARG A 135 -8.19 -20.26 -19.52
C ARG A 135 -9.54 -20.67 -20.07
N GLU A 136 -10.41 -19.72 -20.34
CA GLU A 136 -11.72 -19.96 -20.92
C GLU A 136 -11.62 -20.60 -22.30
N ARG A 137 -10.69 -20.14 -23.14
CA ARG A 137 -10.48 -20.72 -24.46
C ARG A 137 -9.98 -22.16 -24.37
N LEU A 138 -9.07 -22.43 -23.44
CA LEU A 138 -8.60 -23.78 -23.20
C LEU A 138 -9.73 -24.69 -22.74
N THR A 139 -10.56 -24.21 -21.82
CA THR A 139 -11.71 -24.96 -21.35
C THR A 139 -12.72 -25.22 -22.45
N ARG A 140 -13.03 -24.20 -23.28
CA ARG A 140 -13.93 -24.36 -24.43
C ARG A 140 -13.37 -25.32 -25.47
N GLY A 141 -12.07 -25.20 -25.74
CA GLY A 141 -11.40 -26.09 -26.66
C GLY A 141 -11.52 -27.56 -26.23
N LEU A 142 -11.34 -27.81 -24.95
CA LEU A 142 -11.52 -29.14 -24.41
C LEU A 142 -12.98 -29.62 -24.52
N THR A 143 -13.94 -28.72 -24.27
CA THR A 143 -15.37 -29.02 -24.38
C THR A 143 -15.77 -29.27 -25.83
N GLU A 144 -15.25 -28.51 -26.76
CA GLU A 144 -15.52 -28.64 -28.19
C GLU A 144 -14.90 -29.90 -28.79
N LEU A 145 -13.79 -30.36 -28.22
CA LEU A 145 -13.13 -31.57 -28.65
C LEU A 145 -13.83 -32.84 -28.12
N GLU A 146 -14.65 -32.68 -27.11
CA GLU A 146 -15.49 -33.76 -26.62
C GLU A 146 -16.73 -33.94 -27.51
#